data_c5885d0ef99ed6665eb9dd397d37a349
#
_entry.id   c5885d0ef99ed6665eb9dd397d37a349
#
_cell.length_a   1.000
_cell.length_b   1.000
_cell.length_c   1.000
_cell.angle_alpha   90.00
_cell.angle_beta   90.00
_cell.angle_gamma   90.00
#
_symmetry.space_group_name_H-M   'P 1'
#
loop_
_entity.id
_entity.type
_entity.pdbx_description
1 polymer ?
#
loop_
_entity_poly.entity_id
_entity_poly.type
_entity_poly.pdbx_seq_one_letter_code
_entity_poly.pdbx_strand_id
1 'polypeptide(L)' 'MNIGNAVKQIQKKYPSVTISRLRFLEKEGLIEPKRSKGGTREYTSKDIDKILKILNLQEDQFYSLKA' A
#
# COMPACT_ATOMS: atom_id res chain seq x y z
N MET A 1 -6.69 -5.15 -9.61
CA MET A 1 -6.17 -6.33 -8.89
C MET A 1 -6.69 -6.35 -7.46
N ASN A 2 -6.78 -7.51 -6.85
CA ASN A 2 -7.21 -7.60 -5.45
C ASN A 2 -6.06 -7.25 -4.50
N ILE A 3 -6.36 -7.20 -3.19
CA ILE A 3 -5.36 -6.79 -2.18
C ILE A 3 -4.17 -7.76 -2.14
N GLY A 4 -4.39 -9.06 -2.31
CA GLY A 4 -3.29 -10.03 -2.32
C GLY A 4 -2.32 -9.79 -3.47
N ASN A 5 -2.85 -9.54 -4.67
CA ASN A 5 -2.04 -9.24 -5.84
C ASN A 5 -1.34 -7.90 -5.69
N ALA A 6 -2.03 -6.90 -5.11
CA ALA A 6 -1.42 -5.59 -4.85
C ALA A 6 -0.21 -5.73 -3.93
N VAL A 7 -0.35 -6.51 -2.85
CA VAL A 7 0.75 -6.76 -1.92
C VAL A 7 1.93 -7.42 -2.64
N LYS A 8 1.66 -8.42 -3.49
CA LYS A 8 2.73 -9.08 -4.26
C LYS A 8 3.50 -8.11 -5.14
N GLN A 9 2.80 -7.18 -5.78
CA GLN A 9 3.44 -6.16 -6.61
C GLN A 9 4.34 -5.26 -5.78
N ILE A 10 3.85 -4.84 -4.62
CA ILE A 10 4.58 -3.96 -3.72
C ILE A 10 5.78 -4.67 -3.10
N GLN A 11 5.65 -5.95 -2.79
CA GLN A 11 6.72 -6.75 -2.20
C GLN A 11 7.94 -6.90 -3.11
N LYS A 12 7.80 -6.65 -4.40
CA LYS A 12 8.95 -6.62 -5.31
C LYS A 12 9.94 -5.53 -4.90
N LYS A 13 9.46 -4.44 -4.32
CA LYS A 13 10.29 -3.32 -3.87
C LYS A 13 10.41 -3.25 -2.36
N TYR A 14 9.35 -3.62 -1.64
CA TYR A 14 9.28 -3.58 -0.18
C TYR A 14 8.83 -4.96 0.33
N PRO A 15 9.77 -5.93 0.43
CA PRO A 15 9.40 -7.32 0.76
C PRO A 15 8.70 -7.51 2.11
N SER A 16 8.86 -6.59 3.04
CA SER A 16 8.26 -6.69 4.38
C SER A 16 6.81 -6.22 4.45
N VAL A 17 6.27 -5.67 3.36
CA VAL A 17 4.89 -5.20 3.33
C VAL A 17 3.91 -6.35 3.42
N THR A 18 2.83 -6.16 4.18
CA THR A 18 1.79 -7.16 4.39
C THR A 18 0.42 -6.60 4.02
N ILE A 19 -0.58 -7.48 3.95
CA ILE A 19 -1.97 -7.08 3.73
C ILE A 19 -2.44 -6.15 4.85
N SER A 20 -2.04 -6.44 6.10
CA SER A 20 -2.37 -5.60 7.24
C SER A 20 -1.86 -4.17 7.06
N ARG A 21 -0.68 -4.00 6.47
CA ARG A 21 -0.11 -2.68 6.19
C ARG A 21 -0.99 -1.89 5.23
N LEU A 22 -1.46 -2.53 4.15
CA LEU A 22 -2.33 -1.86 3.20
C LEU A 22 -3.67 -1.47 3.81
N ARG A 23 -4.23 -2.36 4.64
CA ARG A 23 -5.47 -2.04 5.36
C ARG A 23 -5.29 -0.86 6.30
N PHE A 24 -4.15 -0.79 6.96
CA PHE A 24 -3.81 0.34 7.82
C PHE A 24 -3.75 1.64 7.01
N LEU A 25 -3.10 1.63 5.85
CA LEU A 25 -3.02 2.83 5.00
C LEU A 25 -4.41 3.30 4.56
N GLU A 26 -5.30 2.36 4.22
CA GLU A 26 -6.67 2.69 3.87
C GLU A 26 -7.42 3.27 5.06
N LYS A 27 -7.27 2.69 6.24
CA LYS A 27 -7.91 3.16 7.46
C LYS A 27 -7.49 4.57 7.80
N GLU A 28 -6.23 4.92 7.56
CA GLU A 28 -5.71 6.26 7.83
C GLU A 28 -6.08 7.26 6.73
N GLY A 29 -6.78 6.81 5.69
CA GLY A 29 -7.20 7.68 4.60
C GLY A 29 -6.09 8.03 3.62
N LEU A 30 -4.96 7.33 3.67
CA LEU A 30 -3.82 7.58 2.78
C LEU A 30 -4.03 6.98 1.40
N ILE A 31 -4.84 5.93 1.29
CA ILE A 31 -5.22 5.31 0.03
C ILE A 31 -6.73 5.06 0.03
N GLU A 32 -7.33 5.10 -1.17
CA GLU A 32 -8.77 4.87 -1.33
C GLU A 32 -9.00 3.96 -2.55
N PRO A 33 -8.77 2.64 -2.40
CA PRO A 33 -9.01 1.73 -3.50
C PRO A 33 -10.49 1.66 -3.83
N LYS A 34 -10.80 1.55 -5.11
CA LYS A 34 -12.18 1.41 -5.56
C LYS A 34 -12.73 0.05 -5.12
N ARG A 35 -14.04 -0.04 -4.97
CA ARG A 35 -14.71 -1.29 -4.67
C ARG A 35 -15.50 -1.77 -5.87
N SER A 36 -15.43 -3.08 -6.15
CA SER A 36 -16.25 -3.70 -7.17
C SER A 36 -17.70 -3.78 -6.71
N LYS A 37 -18.60 -4.24 -7.59
CA LYS A 37 -20.02 -4.39 -7.26
C LYS A 37 -20.24 -5.30 -6.06
N GLY A 38 -19.35 -6.29 -5.86
CA GLY A 38 -19.44 -7.19 -4.71
C GLY A 38 -18.79 -6.66 -3.44
N GLY A 39 -18.32 -5.41 -3.44
CA GLY A 39 -17.65 -4.82 -2.28
C GLY A 39 -16.19 -5.18 -2.14
N THR A 40 -15.62 -5.88 -3.10
CA THR A 40 -14.21 -6.26 -3.11
C THR A 40 -13.33 -5.07 -3.51
N ARG A 41 -12.21 -4.89 -2.82
CA ARG A 41 -11.27 -3.83 -3.14
C ARG A 41 -10.59 -4.08 -4.48
N GLU A 42 -10.55 -3.04 -5.32
CA GLU A 42 -9.88 -3.09 -6.62
C GLU A 42 -8.72 -2.08 -6.62
N TYR A 43 -7.51 -2.60 -6.76
CA TYR A 43 -6.29 -1.77 -6.81
C TYR A 43 -5.88 -1.56 -8.26
N THR A 44 -5.57 -0.31 -8.63
CA THR A 44 -5.09 0.04 -9.96
C THR A 44 -3.59 0.32 -9.93
N SER A 45 -2.99 0.48 -11.12
CA SER A 45 -1.57 0.86 -11.19
C SER A 45 -1.31 2.19 -10.47
N LYS A 46 -2.26 3.12 -10.54
CA LYS A 46 -2.14 4.41 -9.84
C LYS A 46 -2.13 4.22 -8.33
N ASP A 47 -2.97 3.29 -7.83
CA ASP A 47 -3.00 2.98 -6.40
C ASP A 47 -1.65 2.40 -5.96
N ILE A 48 -1.09 1.49 -6.75
CA ILE A 48 0.22 0.90 -6.45
C ILE A 48 1.30 1.98 -6.40
N ASP A 49 1.33 2.88 -7.39
CA ASP A 49 2.29 3.99 -7.41
C ASP A 49 2.17 4.86 -6.17
N LYS A 50 0.94 5.17 -5.78
CA LYS A 50 0.68 5.98 -4.58
C LYS A 50 1.18 5.29 -3.33
N ILE A 51 0.91 3.99 -3.20
CA ILE A 51 1.37 3.19 -2.06
C ILE A 51 2.90 3.18 -2.00
N LEU A 52 3.56 2.98 -3.13
CA LEU A 52 5.02 2.97 -3.19
C LEU A 52 5.62 4.29 -2.72
N LYS A 53 5.00 5.41 -3.11
CA LYS A 53 5.44 6.74 -2.65
C LYS A 53 5.27 6.90 -1.15
N ILE A 54 4.15 6.44 -0.61
CA ILE A 54 3.87 6.51 0.83
C ILE A 54 4.91 5.70 1.61
N LEU A 55 5.17 4.48 1.16
CA LEU A 55 6.13 3.60 1.83
C LEU A 55 7.54 4.19 1.78
N ASN A 56 7.91 4.79 0.66
CA ASN A 56 9.22 5.44 0.53
C ASN A 56 9.38 6.57 1.55
N LEU A 57 8.35 7.40 1.69
CA LEU A 57 8.37 8.51 2.66
C LEU A 57 8.46 7.99 4.10
N GLN A 58 7.72 6.93 4.40
CA GLN A 58 7.73 6.35 5.74
C GLN A 58 9.10 5.75 6.09
N GLU A 59 9.73 5.07 5.15
CA GLU A 59 11.07 4.53 5.36
C GLU A 59 12.09 5.63 5.61
N ASP A 60 12.02 6.71 4.82
CA ASP A 60 12.90 7.85 5.01
C ASP A 60 12.74 8.46 6.41
N GLN A 61 11.50 8.56 6.89
CA GLN A 61 11.22 9.05 8.23
C GLN A 61 11.81 8.13 9.30
N PHE A 62 11.69 6.82 9.12
CA PHE A 62 12.27 5.86 10.05
C PHE A 62 13.78 5.98 10.10
N TYR A 63 14.43 6.13 8.95
CA TYR A 63 15.87 6.33 8.90
C TYR A 63 16.28 7.60 9.63
N SER A 64 15.54 8.68 9.44
CA SER A 64 15.81 9.94 10.12
C SER A 64 15.71 9.81 11.64
N LEU A 65 14.75 9.04 12.12
CA LEU A 65 14.57 8.84 13.56
C LEU A 65 15.69 8.00 14.18
N LYS A 66 16.28 7.11 13.39
CA LYS A 66 17.42 6.29 13.85
C LYS A 66 18.75 7.02 13.81
N ALA A 67 18.85 7.98 12.95
CA ALA A 67 20.04 8.78 12.84
C ALA A 67 20.16 9.78 13.97
#